data_9973c19f1d0c6391f94c59b22401ea0a
#
_entry.id   9973c19f1d0c6391f94c59b22401ea0a
#
_cell.length_a   1.000
_cell.length_b   1.000
_cell.length_c   1.000
_cell.angle_alpha   90.00
_cell.angle_beta   90.00
_cell.angle_gamma   90.00
#
_symmetry.space_group_name_H-M   'P 1'
#
loop_
_entity.id
_entity.type
_entity.pdbx_description
1 polymer ?
#
loop_
_entity_poly.entity_id
_entity_poly.type
_entity_poly.pdbx_seq_one_letter_code
_entity_poly.pdbx_strand_id
1 'polypeptide(L)'
;LCDKILKENNITPIGFDDWWKKWWKHHFEDTSMEYVLLPWEGSRHNPIGHADGIVRYVDQGRVLLTNYADLDPEHARLLKERLQAKGFEVEELSYLPYFDPKQDNTFRSLFDHTWCYINFLQVRTHLLVPQLGYPELDREAVRQIKVVYHKSGIHCQVHPINLDMSPIVIMDKKNNGGGALNCLTW
;
A
#
# COMPACT_ATOMS: atom_id res chain seq x y z
N LEU A 1 16.15 3.82 -6.51
CA LEU A 1 16.48 2.52 -7.11
C LEU A 1 16.28 2.56 -8.63
N CYS A 2 15.14 3.07 -9.12
CA CYS A 2 14.84 3.15 -10.55
C CYS A 2 15.89 3.96 -11.32
N ASP A 3 16.25 5.15 -10.88
CA ASP A 3 17.25 5.99 -11.56
C ASP A 3 18.62 5.31 -11.67
N LYS A 4 19.02 4.53 -10.68
CA LYS A 4 20.24 3.76 -10.71
C LYS A 4 20.17 2.67 -11.78
N ILE A 5 19.09 1.89 -11.79
CA ILE A 5 18.87 0.83 -12.79
C ILE A 5 18.81 1.41 -14.21
N LEU A 6 18.11 2.52 -14.39
CA LEU A 6 18.02 3.18 -15.68
C LEU A 6 19.40 3.62 -16.20
N LYS A 7 20.19 4.25 -15.36
CA LYS A 7 21.56 4.71 -15.69
C LYS A 7 22.51 3.56 -15.97
N GLU A 8 22.54 2.55 -15.09
CA GLU A 8 23.45 1.41 -15.23
C GLU A 8 23.19 0.57 -16.48
N ASN A 9 21.94 0.53 -16.94
CA ASN A 9 21.55 -0.25 -18.12
C ASN A 9 21.29 0.63 -19.35
N ASN A 10 21.57 1.92 -19.28
CA ASN A 10 21.38 2.89 -20.37
C ASN A 10 19.94 2.87 -20.92
N ILE A 11 18.95 2.82 -20.02
CA ILE A 11 17.53 2.71 -20.34
C ILE A 11 16.85 4.06 -20.12
N THR A 12 16.04 4.47 -21.08
CA THR A 12 15.14 5.61 -20.87
C THR A 12 13.93 5.23 -20.03
N PRO A 13 13.32 6.16 -19.27
CA PRO A 13 12.10 5.86 -18.53
C PRO A 13 10.97 5.25 -19.39
N ILE A 14 10.86 5.66 -20.64
CA ILE A 14 9.88 5.13 -21.61
C ILE A 14 10.20 3.69 -22.02
N GLY A 15 11.49 3.34 -22.11
CA GLY A 15 11.94 2.00 -22.49
C GLY A 15 12.01 1.00 -21.33
N PHE A 16 11.72 1.45 -20.09
CA PHE A 16 11.86 0.60 -18.90
C PHE A 16 10.91 -0.59 -18.92
N ASP A 17 9.65 -0.40 -19.32
CA ASP A 17 8.66 -1.48 -19.44
C ASP A 17 9.13 -2.60 -20.36
N ASP A 18 9.65 -2.27 -21.54
CA ASP A 18 10.13 -3.25 -22.50
C ASP A 18 11.41 -3.94 -22.04
N TRP A 19 12.31 -3.18 -21.42
CA TRP A 19 13.52 -3.74 -20.83
C TRP A 19 13.17 -4.71 -19.71
N TRP A 20 12.28 -4.32 -18.80
CA TRP A 20 11.85 -5.15 -17.67
C TRP A 20 11.19 -6.45 -18.13
N LYS A 21 10.31 -6.39 -19.16
CA LYS A 21 9.70 -7.58 -19.76
C LYS A 21 10.74 -8.55 -20.30
N LYS A 22 11.71 -8.03 -21.03
CA LYS A 22 12.82 -8.85 -21.58
C LYS A 22 13.67 -9.45 -20.46
N TRP A 23 14.01 -8.64 -19.46
CA TRP A 23 14.78 -9.08 -18.32
C TRP A 23 14.05 -10.17 -17.54
N TRP A 24 12.76 -9.98 -17.28
CA TRP A 24 11.91 -10.95 -16.58
C TRP A 24 11.84 -12.27 -17.34
N LYS A 25 11.51 -12.21 -18.65
CA LYS A 25 11.45 -13.38 -19.52
C LYS A 25 12.78 -14.16 -19.58
N HIS A 26 13.90 -13.47 -19.46
CA HIS A 26 15.22 -14.09 -19.48
C HIS A 26 15.54 -14.82 -18.16
N HIS A 27 15.08 -14.30 -17.02
CA HIS A 27 15.43 -14.82 -15.69
C HIS A 27 14.39 -15.77 -15.10
N PHE A 28 13.16 -15.68 -15.56
CA PHE A 28 12.06 -16.52 -15.11
C PHE A 28 11.43 -17.19 -16.32
N GLU A 29 11.30 -18.51 -16.28
CA GLU A 29 10.72 -19.29 -17.37
C GLU A 29 9.22 -19.02 -17.58
N ASP A 30 8.54 -18.48 -16.57
CA ASP A 30 7.13 -18.12 -16.64
C ASP A 30 6.92 -16.81 -17.42
N THR A 31 6.46 -16.97 -18.66
CA THR A 31 6.13 -15.85 -19.56
C THR A 31 4.68 -15.38 -19.42
N SER A 32 3.85 -16.06 -18.61
CA SER A 32 2.45 -15.71 -18.37
C SER A 32 2.29 -14.66 -17.28
N MET A 33 3.34 -14.39 -16.51
CA MET A 33 3.29 -13.42 -15.41
C MET A 33 3.13 -12.00 -15.94
N GLU A 34 2.07 -11.34 -15.50
CA GLU A 34 1.87 -9.92 -15.72
C GLU A 34 2.34 -9.13 -14.51
N TYR A 35 2.87 -7.95 -14.77
CA TYR A 35 3.26 -7.01 -13.72
C TYR A 35 2.66 -5.62 -13.96
N VAL A 36 2.49 -4.88 -12.90
CA VAL A 36 2.06 -3.49 -12.93
C VAL A 36 3.18 -2.63 -12.35
N LEU A 37 3.73 -1.74 -13.17
CA LEU A 37 4.65 -0.72 -12.68
C LEU A 37 3.82 0.40 -12.04
N LEU A 38 3.90 0.50 -10.74
CA LEU A 38 3.28 1.59 -10.01
C LEU A 38 4.13 2.87 -10.19
N PRO A 39 3.50 4.04 -10.34
CA PRO A 39 4.23 5.30 -10.37
C PRO A 39 5.01 5.47 -9.07
N TRP A 40 6.27 5.88 -9.20
CA TRP A 40 7.10 6.16 -8.04
C TRP A 40 6.64 7.44 -7.36
N GLU A 41 6.41 7.34 -6.06
CA GLU A 41 6.15 8.48 -5.21
C GLU A 41 7.37 8.67 -4.29
N GLY A 42 8.16 9.69 -4.59
CA GLY A 42 9.34 10.06 -3.79
C GLY A 42 8.99 10.95 -2.60
N SER A 43 7.74 10.94 -2.15
CA SER A 43 7.27 11.82 -1.11
C SER A 43 7.57 11.29 0.29
N ARG A 44 7.27 12.14 1.26
CA ARG A 44 7.32 11.80 2.69
C ARG A 44 6.31 10.72 3.12
N HIS A 45 5.27 10.46 2.31
CA HIS A 45 4.18 9.54 2.66
C HIS A 45 4.54 8.07 2.44
N ASN A 46 5.45 7.78 1.51
CA ASN A 46 6.01 6.45 1.32
C ASN A 46 7.49 6.55 0.90
N PRO A 47 8.35 6.97 1.81
CA PRO A 47 9.76 7.23 1.50
C PRO A 47 10.53 5.99 1.06
N ILE A 48 10.00 4.80 1.30
CA ILE A 48 10.62 3.53 0.95
C ILE A 48 10.12 2.97 -0.38
N GLY A 49 8.96 3.44 -0.88
CA GLY A 49 8.36 2.98 -2.13
C GLY A 49 7.98 1.50 -2.14
N HIS A 50 7.63 0.94 -1.00
CA HIS A 50 7.25 -0.45 -0.88
C HIS A 50 5.81 -0.65 -1.37
N ALA A 51 5.62 -1.53 -2.35
CA ALA A 51 4.33 -1.77 -2.97
C ALA A 51 3.27 -2.30 -1.98
N ASP A 52 3.67 -3.06 -0.97
CA ASP A 52 2.78 -3.60 0.07
C ASP A 52 2.28 -2.55 1.09
N GLY A 53 2.87 -1.35 1.08
CA GLY A 53 2.34 -0.16 1.75
C GLY A 53 1.47 0.72 0.84
N ILE A 54 1.34 0.38 -0.44
CA ILE A 54 0.60 1.14 -1.44
C ILE A 54 -0.66 0.41 -1.87
N VAL A 55 -0.54 -0.87 -2.21
CA VAL A 55 -1.60 -1.68 -2.81
C VAL A 55 -1.65 -3.08 -2.22
N ARG A 56 -2.85 -3.59 -2.06
CA ARG A 56 -3.11 -4.96 -1.62
C ARG A 56 -4.02 -5.66 -2.62
N TYR A 57 -3.62 -6.83 -3.07
CA TYR A 57 -4.49 -7.71 -3.84
C TYR A 57 -5.59 -8.28 -2.93
N VAL A 58 -6.83 -8.21 -3.39
CA VAL A 58 -8.01 -8.70 -2.67
C VAL A 58 -8.53 -9.98 -3.32
N ASP A 59 -8.82 -9.91 -4.62
CA ASP A 59 -9.31 -11.05 -5.42
C ASP A 59 -8.91 -10.90 -6.90
N GLN A 60 -9.42 -11.84 -7.75
CA GLN A 60 -9.22 -11.81 -9.20
C GLN A 60 -9.90 -10.59 -9.84
N GLY A 61 -9.24 -9.48 -9.83
CA GLY A 61 -9.71 -8.25 -10.45
C GLY A 61 -9.93 -7.11 -9.50
N ARG A 62 -9.74 -7.30 -8.19
CA ARG A 62 -9.88 -6.22 -7.21
C ARG A 62 -8.62 -6.02 -6.39
N VAL A 63 -8.26 -4.75 -6.22
CA VAL A 63 -7.17 -4.32 -5.34
C VAL A 63 -7.65 -3.23 -4.39
N LEU A 64 -7.00 -3.15 -3.24
CA LEU A 64 -7.21 -2.11 -2.24
C LEU A 64 -5.98 -1.21 -2.21
N LEU A 65 -6.18 0.09 -2.34
CA LEU A 65 -5.15 1.11 -2.14
C LEU A 65 -5.19 1.65 -0.71
N THR A 66 -4.03 2.09 -0.24
CA THR A 66 -3.98 2.96 0.93
C THR A 66 -4.67 4.30 0.63
N ASN A 67 -4.84 5.13 1.64
CA ASN A 67 -5.57 6.41 1.56
C ASN A 67 -4.80 7.52 0.81
N TYR A 68 -4.24 7.24 -0.34
CA TYR A 68 -3.53 8.27 -1.11
C TYR A 68 -4.40 9.43 -1.55
N ALA A 69 -5.71 9.21 -1.78
CA ALA A 69 -6.62 10.31 -2.09
C ALA A 69 -6.70 11.36 -0.97
N ASP A 70 -6.46 10.94 0.28
CA ASP A 70 -6.37 11.85 1.43
C ASP A 70 -5.02 12.57 1.51
N LEU A 71 -3.93 11.92 1.08
CA LEU A 71 -2.53 12.36 1.26
C LEU A 71 -2.02 13.14 0.04
N ASP A 72 -2.17 12.55 -1.14
CA ASP A 72 -1.74 13.08 -2.44
C ASP A 72 -2.75 12.64 -3.52
N PRO A 73 -3.80 13.44 -3.77
CA PRO A 73 -4.86 13.10 -4.73
C PRO A 73 -4.36 12.86 -6.16
N GLU A 74 -3.30 13.56 -6.59
CA GLU A 74 -2.74 13.39 -7.92
C GLU A 74 -2.03 12.04 -8.05
N HIS A 75 -1.25 11.67 -7.06
CA HIS A 75 -0.61 10.36 -7.02
C HIS A 75 -1.64 9.23 -6.95
N ALA A 76 -2.71 9.39 -6.14
CA ALA A 76 -3.83 8.45 -6.09
C ALA A 76 -4.48 8.25 -7.46
N ARG A 77 -4.67 9.32 -8.21
CA ARG A 77 -5.23 9.27 -9.57
C ARG A 77 -4.33 8.43 -10.49
N LEU A 78 -3.03 8.69 -10.49
CA LEU A 78 -2.06 7.95 -11.31
C LEU A 78 -1.99 6.45 -10.96
N LEU A 79 -2.03 6.11 -9.67
CA LEU A 79 -2.10 4.73 -9.19
C LEU A 79 -3.35 4.02 -9.72
N LYS A 80 -4.51 4.65 -9.55
CA LYS A 80 -5.79 4.12 -10.03
C LYS A 80 -5.79 3.88 -11.53
N GLU A 81 -5.35 4.86 -12.31
CA GLU A 81 -5.27 4.75 -13.77
C GLU A 81 -4.39 3.57 -14.22
N ARG A 82 -3.24 3.38 -13.58
CA ARG A 82 -2.32 2.27 -13.87
C ARG A 82 -2.94 0.90 -13.57
N LEU A 83 -3.61 0.77 -12.44
CA LEU A 83 -4.24 -0.47 -12.02
C LEU A 83 -5.48 -0.78 -12.88
N GLN A 84 -6.32 0.23 -13.11
CA GLN A 84 -7.52 0.10 -13.97
C GLN A 84 -7.17 -0.24 -15.42
N ALA A 85 -6.08 0.32 -15.97
CA ALA A 85 -5.56 -0.04 -17.30
C ALA A 85 -5.16 -1.52 -17.42
N LYS A 86 -4.95 -2.20 -16.29
CA LYS A 86 -4.70 -3.63 -16.18
C LYS A 86 -5.95 -4.44 -15.82
N GLY A 87 -7.12 -3.80 -15.82
CA GLY A 87 -8.41 -4.45 -15.57
C GLY A 87 -8.78 -4.62 -14.10
N PHE A 88 -8.04 -3.99 -13.17
CA PHE A 88 -8.39 -4.05 -11.76
C PHE A 88 -9.52 -3.07 -11.41
N GLU A 89 -10.46 -3.53 -10.62
CA GLU A 89 -11.35 -2.68 -9.83
C GLU A 89 -10.56 -2.19 -8.60
N VAL A 90 -10.53 -0.88 -8.39
CA VAL A 90 -9.69 -0.26 -7.36
C VAL A 90 -10.57 0.32 -6.26
N GLU A 91 -10.49 -0.27 -5.09
CA GLU A 91 -11.02 0.29 -3.85
C GLU A 91 -9.90 1.05 -3.12
N GLU A 92 -10.23 2.03 -2.30
CA GLU A 92 -9.25 2.83 -1.58
C GLU A 92 -9.73 3.11 -0.16
N LEU A 93 -8.80 3.04 0.80
CA LEU A 93 -9.05 3.52 2.15
C LEU A 93 -9.15 5.05 2.14
N SER A 94 -9.95 5.62 3.03
CA SER A 94 -10.07 7.07 3.20
C SER A 94 -10.45 7.41 4.63
N TYR A 95 -9.78 8.39 5.20
CA TYR A 95 -9.95 8.76 6.60
C TYR A 95 -10.40 10.21 6.79
N LEU A 96 -10.03 11.14 5.89
CA LEU A 96 -10.41 12.56 5.97
C LEU A 96 -11.92 12.82 6.11
N PRO A 97 -12.82 12.00 5.53
CA PRO A 97 -14.25 12.19 5.76
C PRO A 97 -14.69 12.00 7.23
N TYR A 98 -13.87 11.35 8.04
CA TYR A 98 -14.17 10.99 9.43
C TYR A 98 -13.29 11.73 10.43
N PHE A 99 -12.08 12.10 10.04
CA PHE A 99 -11.06 12.68 10.92
C PHE A 99 -10.45 13.93 10.30
N ASP A 100 -10.42 15.03 11.04
CA ASP A 100 -9.82 16.28 10.59
C ASP A 100 -8.44 16.49 11.24
N PRO A 101 -7.34 16.37 10.50
CA PRO A 101 -5.99 16.54 11.03
C PRO A 101 -5.71 17.98 11.49
N LYS A 102 -6.58 18.95 11.18
CA LYS A 102 -6.45 20.33 11.68
C LYS A 102 -7.03 20.49 13.07
N GLN A 103 -7.98 19.63 13.45
CA GLN A 103 -8.66 19.70 14.74
C GLN A 103 -8.07 18.71 15.76
N ASP A 104 -7.46 17.63 15.30
CA ASP A 104 -6.91 16.59 16.16
C ASP A 104 -5.39 16.43 15.92
N ASN A 105 -4.61 16.85 16.90
CA ASN A 105 -3.16 16.75 16.84
C ASN A 105 -2.65 15.31 16.85
N THR A 106 -3.36 14.38 17.52
CA THR A 106 -3.00 12.97 17.55
C THR A 106 -3.19 12.37 16.18
N PHE A 107 -4.35 12.59 15.57
CA PHE A 107 -4.59 12.15 14.20
C PHE A 107 -3.58 12.76 13.22
N ARG A 108 -3.29 14.07 13.34
CA ARG A 108 -2.29 14.74 12.50
C ARG A 108 -0.92 14.08 12.57
N SER A 109 -0.47 13.65 13.75
CA SER A 109 0.83 13.00 13.91
C SER A 109 0.87 11.59 13.28
N LEU A 110 -0.28 10.93 13.15
CA LEU A 110 -0.42 9.59 12.60
C LEU A 110 -0.80 9.58 11.12
N PHE A 111 -1.25 10.71 10.58
CA PHE A 111 -1.86 10.79 9.25
C PHE A 111 -0.92 10.28 8.13
N ASP A 112 0.35 10.65 8.18
CA ASP A 112 1.36 10.21 7.21
C ASP A 112 1.71 8.71 7.37
N HIS A 113 1.21 8.02 8.41
CA HIS A 113 1.51 6.63 8.71
C HIS A 113 0.33 5.68 8.52
N THR A 114 -0.82 6.20 8.07
CA THR A 114 -2.04 5.41 7.85
C THR A 114 -1.90 4.31 6.78
N TRP A 115 -0.87 4.39 5.96
CA TRP A 115 -0.48 3.33 5.02
C TRP A 115 -0.24 1.97 5.71
N CYS A 116 0.07 1.96 6.99
CA CYS A 116 0.31 0.71 7.72
C CYS A 116 -0.91 -0.21 7.75
N TYR A 117 -2.13 0.35 7.69
CA TYR A 117 -3.34 -0.45 7.72
C TYR A 117 -3.49 -1.38 6.53
N ILE A 118 -2.96 -1.00 5.35
CA ILE A 118 -2.99 -1.88 4.17
C ILE A 118 -1.90 -2.96 4.23
N ASN A 119 -0.87 -2.74 5.04
CA ASN A 119 0.23 -3.68 5.27
C ASN A 119 -0.14 -4.74 6.32
N PHE A 120 -1.38 -5.24 6.25
CA PHE A 120 -1.87 -6.32 7.10
C PHE A 120 -1.33 -7.67 6.66
N LEU A 121 -1.19 -8.61 7.60
CA LEU A 121 -0.85 -9.99 7.30
C LEU A 121 -2.13 -10.78 7.00
N GLN A 122 -2.14 -11.47 5.87
CA GLN A 122 -3.22 -12.39 5.51
C GLN A 122 -2.76 -13.85 5.66
N VAL A 123 -3.47 -14.59 6.50
CA VAL A 123 -3.25 -16.02 6.69
C VAL A 123 -4.56 -16.74 6.38
N ARG A 124 -4.64 -17.33 5.20
CA ARG A 124 -5.87 -17.94 4.68
C ARG A 124 -7.04 -16.93 4.71
N THR A 125 -8.06 -17.21 5.54
CA THR A 125 -9.24 -16.36 5.73
C THR A 125 -9.13 -15.37 6.88
N HIS A 126 -7.96 -15.28 7.52
CA HIS A 126 -7.72 -14.34 8.61
C HIS A 126 -6.87 -13.17 8.15
N LEU A 127 -7.33 -11.96 8.43
CA LEU A 127 -6.60 -10.71 8.19
C LEU A 127 -6.19 -10.13 9.53
N LEU A 128 -4.89 -10.04 9.77
CA LEU A 128 -4.32 -9.44 10.98
C LEU A 128 -3.95 -8.00 10.65
N VAL A 129 -4.75 -7.04 11.14
CA VAL A 129 -4.60 -5.62 10.79
C VAL A 129 -3.82 -4.89 11.89
N PRO A 130 -2.71 -4.23 11.54
CA PRO A 130 -1.95 -3.43 12.50
C PRO A 130 -2.79 -2.27 13.04
N GLN A 131 -2.43 -1.79 14.22
CA GLN A 131 -3.07 -0.63 14.87
C GLN A 131 -2.03 0.45 15.15
N LEU A 132 -2.46 1.72 15.10
CA LEU A 132 -1.65 2.89 15.40
C LEU A 132 -1.87 3.41 16.83
N GLY A 133 -2.71 2.75 17.62
CA GLY A 133 -3.04 3.18 18.98
C GLY A 133 -4.03 4.35 19.05
N TYR A 134 -4.72 4.66 17.94
CA TYR A 134 -5.81 5.64 17.88
C TYR A 134 -7.14 4.89 17.66
N PRO A 135 -7.90 4.60 18.72
CA PRO A 135 -9.00 3.61 18.67
C PRO A 135 -10.09 3.89 17.63
N GLU A 136 -10.43 5.15 17.37
CA GLU A 136 -11.43 5.54 16.38
C GLU A 136 -10.92 5.25 14.96
N LEU A 137 -9.70 5.64 14.66
CA LEU A 137 -9.04 5.43 13.37
C LEU A 137 -8.80 3.95 13.12
N ASP A 138 -8.31 3.22 14.12
CA ASP A 138 -8.08 1.78 14.07
C ASP A 138 -9.37 1.02 13.76
N ARG A 139 -10.49 1.38 14.41
CA ARG A 139 -11.81 0.79 14.12
C ARG A 139 -12.30 1.10 12.72
N GLU A 140 -12.09 2.33 12.25
CA GLU A 140 -12.51 2.74 10.91
C GLU A 140 -11.71 2.00 9.82
N ALA A 141 -10.40 1.85 9.98
CA ALA A 141 -9.57 1.07 9.08
C ALA A 141 -10.04 -0.39 8.96
N VAL A 142 -10.27 -1.04 10.10
CA VAL A 142 -10.82 -2.41 10.15
C VAL A 142 -12.19 -2.50 9.48
N ARG A 143 -13.06 -1.50 9.71
CA ARG A 143 -14.39 -1.45 9.08
C ARG A 143 -14.30 -1.37 7.56
N GLN A 144 -13.46 -0.48 7.03
CA GLN A 144 -13.29 -0.31 5.59
C GLN A 144 -12.72 -1.58 4.94
N ILE A 145 -11.69 -2.20 5.53
CA ILE A 145 -11.13 -3.46 5.04
C ILE A 145 -12.20 -4.56 4.99
N LYS A 146 -13.00 -4.71 6.05
CA LYS A 146 -14.12 -5.66 6.07
C LYS A 146 -15.10 -5.44 4.93
N VAL A 147 -15.47 -4.18 4.68
CA VAL A 147 -16.40 -3.82 3.61
C VAL A 147 -15.85 -4.23 2.23
N VAL A 148 -14.58 -3.97 1.97
CA VAL A 148 -13.95 -4.31 0.68
C VAL A 148 -13.94 -5.82 0.46
N TYR A 149 -13.53 -6.60 1.45
CA TYR A 149 -13.52 -8.06 1.35
C TYR A 149 -14.94 -8.64 1.23
N HIS A 150 -15.90 -8.08 1.95
CA HIS A 150 -17.29 -8.49 1.83
C HIS A 150 -17.88 -8.20 0.42
N LYS A 151 -17.59 -7.05 -0.15
CA LYS A 151 -17.96 -6.70 -1.54
C LYS A 151 -17.38 -7.70 -2.55
N SER A 152 -16.20 -8.23 -2.28
CA SER A 152 -15.56 -9.27 -3.10
C SER A 152 -16.13 -10.67 -2.88
N GLY A 153 -17.12 -10.83 -2.02
CA GLY A 153 -17.67 -12.15 -1.67
C GLY A 153 -16.71 -13.01 -0.82
N ILE A 154 -15.63 -12.43 -0.32
CA ILE A 154 -14.63 -13.15 0.47
C ILE A 154 -15.03 -13.10 1.94
N HIS A 155 -15.38 -14.27 2.48
CA HIS A 155 -15.62 -14.43 3.91
C HIS A 155 -14.30 -14.51 4.66
N CYS A 156 -13.87 -13.41 5.24
CA CYS A 156 -12.68 -13.34 6.06
C CYS A 156 -12.99 -12.84 7.48
N GLN A 157 -12.16 -13.28 8.43
CA GLN A 157 -12.16 -12.78 9.80
C GLN A 157 -11.07 -11.72 9.91
N VAL A 158 -11.46 -10.50 10.25
CA VAL A 158 -10.52 -9.38 10.42
C VAL A 158 -10.24 -9.18 11.90
N HIS A 159 -8.98 -9.36 12.26
CA HIS A 159 -8.48 -9.26 13.62
C HIS A 159 -7.60 -8.03 13.76
N PRO A 160 -8.02 -6.99 14.50
CA PRO A 160 -7.10 -5.95 14.90
C PRO A 160 -6.04 -6.54 15.82
N ILE A 161 -4.78 -6.21 15.56
CA ILE A 161 -3.68 -6.62 16.44
C ILE A 161 -3.63 -5.63 17.59
N ASN A 162 -3.92 -6.10 18.79
CA ASN A 162 -3.91 -5.28 19.99
C ASN A 162 -2.46 -4.94 20.44
N LEU A 163 -1.75 -4.29 19.54
CA LEU A 163 -0.39 -3.81 19.73
C LEU A 163 -0.28 -2.48 18.99
N ASP A 164 0.07 -1.43 19.69
CA ASP A 164 0.39 -0.14 19.06
C ASP A 164 1.63 -0.29 18.20
N MET A 165 1.43 -0.22 16.88
CA MET A 165 2.50 -0.33 15.88
C MET A 165 3.15 1.03 15.57
N SER A 166 2.63 2.13 16.11
CA SER A 166 3.14 3.47 15.79
C SER A 166 4.64 3.63 16.02
N PRO A 167 5.26 3.09 17.10
CA PRO A 167 6.70 3.19 17.30
C PRO A 167 7.53 2.49 16.23
N ILE A 168 6.97 1.47 15.56
CA ILE A 168 7.65 0.70 14.51
C ILE A 168 7.41 1.35 13.14
N VAL A 169 6.19 1.83 12.90
CA VAL A 169 5.76 2.41 11.64
C VAL A 169 6.29 3.83 11.47
N ILE A 170 6.35 4.61 12.56
CA ILE A 170 6.93 5.96 12.55
C ILE A 170 8.44 5.82 12.44
N MET A 171 8.94 6.13 11.26
CA MET A 171 10.39 6.10 11.00
C MET A 171 11.10 7.20 11.77
N ASP A 172 11.95 6.84 12.72
CA ASP A 172 12.95 7.76 13.20
C ASP A 172 14.02 7.94 12.11
N LYS A 173 14.35 9.19 11.77
CA LYS A 173 15.39 9.53 10.79
C LYS A 173 16.75 8.88 11.10
N LYS A 174 16.97 8.40 12.31
CA LYS A 174 18.21 7.72 12.75
C LYS A 174 18.20 6.22 12.45
N ASN A 175 17.05 5.57 12.38
CA ASN A 175 17.00 4.11 12.37
C ASN A 175 16.67 3.50 10.99
N ASN A 176 16.35 4.31 9.97
CA ASN A 176 16.01 3.85 8.60
C ASN A 176 15.08 2.63 8.58
N GLY A 177 14.38 2.35 9.67
CA GLY A 177 13.44 1.26 9.82
C GLY A 177 12.03 1.75 9.53
N GLY A 178 11.30 1.02 8.79
CA GLY A 178 9.89 1.26 8.55
C GLY A 178 9.32 -0.03 8.03
N GLY A 179 8.16 -0.34 8.50
CA GLY A 179 7.45 -1.54 8.10
C GLY A 179 6.22 -1.69 8.96
N ALA A 180 5.27 -2.45 8.49
CA ALA A 180 4.16 -2.86 9.30
C ALA A 180 4.06 -4.39 9.27
N LEU A 181 2.94 -4.96 9.64
CA LEU A 181 2.85 -6.36 9.99
C LEU A 181 3.27 -7.31 8.84
N ASN A 182 2.88 -7.01 7.60
CA ASN A 182 3.28 -7.82 6.46
C ASN A 182 4.79 -7.77 6.19
N CYS A 183 5.41 -6.60 6.30
CA CYS A 183 6.85 -6.45 6.12
C CYS A 183 7.69 -7.20 7.18
N LEU A 184 7.16 -7.36 8.39
CA LEU A 184 7.86 -7.98 9.52
C LEU A 184 7.74 -9.52 9.55
N THR A 185 6.96 -10.11 8.64
CA THR A 185 6.64 -11.55 8.65
C THR A 185 7.33 -12.36 7.55
N TRP A 186 8.29 -11.78 6.85
CA TRP A 186 9.11 -12.44 5.81
C TRP A 186 10.50 -12.79 6.31
#